data_60d704ee4e0a0e75bcb25cee1458948a
#
_entry.id   60d704ee4e0a0e75bcb25cee1458948a
#
_cell.length_a   1.000
_cell.length_b   1.000
_cell.length_c   1.000
_cell.angle_alpha   90.00
_cell.angle_beta   90.00
_cell.angle_gamma   90.00
#
_symmetry.space_group_name_H-M   'P 1'
#
loop_
_entity.id
_entity.type
_entity.pdbx_description
1 polymer ?
#
loop_
_entity_poly.entity_id
_entity_poly.type
_entity_poly.pdbx_seq_one_letter_code
_entity_poly.pdbx_strand_id
1 'polypeptide(L)'
;MTTESNKALVLEAFDTLFNKRDYAKAATFWSPNYLQHSAHIAPGREGLFDLIRSAPASLKYEHGVIVADGDYVIVHGRFSGNGRPRNWIAADVVRIENGVLAEHWDVLQDESTRADSKSGLPMFGPEFLD
;
A
#
# COMPACT_ATOMS: atom_id res chain seq x y z
N MET A 1 -12.93 6.49 -16.32
CA MET A 1 -11.58 5.92 -16.28
C MET A 1 -11.65 4.43 -16.53
N THR A 2 -10.61 3.87 -17.12
CA THR A 2 -10.53 2.43 -17.37
C THR A 2 -9.92 1.72 -16.17
N THR A 3 -10.09 0.39 -16.11
CA THR A 3 -9.44 -0.42 -15.07
C THR A 3 -7.92 -0.33 -15.19
N GLU A 4 -7.38 -0.27 -16.41
CA GLU A 4 -5.94 -0.13 -16.62
C GLU A 4 -5.43 1.23 -16.10
N SER A 5 -6.15 2.33 -16.35
CA SER A 5 -5.75 3.63 -15.83
C SER A 5 -5.90 3.72 -14.31
N ASN A 6 -6.87 3.03 -13.73
CA ASN A 6 -7.04 2.97 -12.28
C ASN A 6 -5.89 2.22 -11.61
N LYS A 7 -5.44 1.09 -12.21
CA LYS A 7 -4.26 0.37 -11.71
C LYS A 7 -3.01 1.24 -11.76
N ALA A 8 -2.79 1.92 -12.88
CA ALA A 8 -1.64 2.81 -13.04
C ALA A 8 -1.67 3.95 -12.02
N LEU A 9 -2.83 4.52 -11.77
CA LEU A 9 -3.02 5.57 -10.78
C LEU A 9 -2.62 5.11 -9.37
N VAL A 10 -3.09 3.94 -8.95
CA VAL A 10 -2.78 3.40 -7.63
C VAL A 10 -1.28 3.13 -7.49
N LEU A 11 -0.64 2.54 -8.49
CA LEU A 11 0.79 2.29 -8.45
C LEU A 11 1.61 3.57 -8.36
N GLU A 12 1.25 4.59 -9.13
CA GLU A 12 1.93 5.89 -9.08
C GLU A 12 1.71 6.58 -7.74
N ALA A 13 0.48 6.54 -7.23
CA ALA A 13 0.15 7.14 -5.94
C ALA A 13 0.96 6.50 -4.80
N PHE A 14 1.00 5.18 -4.78
CA PHE A 14 1.72 4.43 -3.74
C PHE A 14 3.23 4.69 -3.81
N ASP A 15 3.81 4.68 -5.01
CA ASP A 15 5.23 4.97 -5.18
C ASP A 15 5.57 6.39 -4.75
N THR A 16 4.72 7.35 -5.09
CA THR A 16 4.90 8.76 -4.74
C THR A 16 4.88 8.97 -3.23
N LEU A 17 3.95 8.33 -2.52
CA LEU A 17 3.82 8.49 -1.07
C LEU A 17 4.84 7.65 -0.30
N PHE A 18 4.86 6.34 -0.56
CA PHE A 18 5.61 5.42 0.29
C PHE A 18 7.12 5.44 -0.01
N ASN A 19 7.49 5.53 -1.27
CA ASN A 19 8.88 5.47 -1.69
C ASN A 19 9.51 6.85 -1.84
N LYS A 20 8.85 7.75 -2.55
CA LYS A 20 9.39 9.10 -2.82
C LYS A 20 9.10 10.10 -1.72
N ARG A 21 8.05 9.86 -0.93
CA ARG A 21 7.62 10.75 0.14
C ARG A 21 7.38 12.18 -0.31
N ASP A 22 6.89 12.33 -1.53
CA ASP A 22 6.52 13.61 -2.11
C ASP A 22 5.07 13.92 -1.73
N TYR A 23 4.88 14.54 -0.56
CA TYR A 23 3.54 14.77 0.00
C TYR A 23 2.73 15.76 -0.82
N ALA A 24 3.37 16.77 -1.41
CA ALA A 24 2.68 17.73 -2.26
C ALA A 24 2.09 17.05 -3.50
N LYS A 25 2.86 16.18 -4.15
CA LYS A 25 2.40 15.41 -5.29
C LYS A 25 1.37 14.35 -4.86
N ALA A 26 1.62 13.66 -3.75
CA ALA A 26 0.70 12.66 -3.24
C ALA A 26 -0.69 13.25 -2.96
N ALA A 27 -0.76 14.48 -2.46
CA ALA A 27 -2.03 15.14 -2.20
C ALA A 27 -2.89 15.31 -3.45
N THR A 28 -2.29 15.28 -4.65
CA THR A 28 -3.06 15.31 -5.91
C THR A 28 -3.68 13.97 -6.26
N PHE A 29 -3.23 12.86 -5.66
CA PHE A 29 -3.75 11.52 -5.90
C PHE A 29 -4.78 11.08 -4.88
N TRP A 30 -4.74 11.60 -3.65
CA TRP A 30 -5.68 11.24 -2.59
C TRP A 30 -6.78 12.28 -2.46
N SER A 31 -8.03 11.81 -2.34
CA SER A 31 -9.17 12.68 -2.12
C SER A 31 -9.00 13.48 -0.82
N PRO A 32 -9.37 14.76 -0.78
CA PRO A 32 -9.46 15.49 0.48
C PRO A 32 -10.50 14.91 1.44
N ASN A 33 -11.44 14.10 0.92
CA ASN A 33 -12.47 13.42 1.69
C ASN A 33 -12.19 11.91 1.82
N TYR A 34 -10.93 11.53 1.75
CA TYR A 34 -10.47 10.14 1.79
C TYR A 34 -10.95 9.41 3.05
N LEU A 35 -11.52 8.21 2.86
CA LEU A 35 -12.04 7.36 3.90
C LEU A 35 -11.05 6.22 4.18
N GLN A 36 -10.55 6.17 5.41
CA GLN A 36 -9.55 5.18 5.82
C GLN A 36 -10.18 4.13 6.72
N HIS A 37 -10.16 2.85 6.27
CA HIS A 37 -10.65 1.72 7.05
C HIS A 37 -9.54 0.90 7.69
N SER A 38 -8.26 1.19 7.39
CA SER A 38 -7.16 0.50 8.02
C SER A 38 -7.13 0.81 9.51
N ALA A 39 -7.19 -0.23 10.34
CA ALA A 39 -7.40 -0.07 11.78
C ALA A 39 -6.25 0.62 12.51
N HIS A 40 -5.07 0.68 11.89
CA HIS A 40 -3.88 1.27 12.51
C HIS A 40 -3.52 2.66 11.96
N ILE A 41 -4.35 3.24 11.10
CA ILE A 41 -4.10 4.54 10.46
C ILE A 41 -5.17 5.52 10.92
N ALA A 42 -4.77 6.71 11.33
CA ALA A 42 -5.68 7.78 11.72
C ALA A 42 -6.51 8.25 10.52
N PRO A 43 -7.68 8.90 10.76
CA PRO A 43 -8.61 9.23 9.67
C PRO A 43 -8.05 10.18 8.63
N GLY A 44 -8.59 10.06 7.42
CA GLY A 44 -8.33 10.97 6.31
C GLY A 44 -6.95 10.79 5.69
N ARG A 45 -6.70 11.54 4.61
CA ARG A 45 -5.39 11.46 3.97
C ARG A 45 -4.28 12.02 4.86
N GLU A 46 -4.59 12.97 5.73
CA GLU A 46 -3.60 13.52 6.67
C GLU A 46 -3.15 12.46 7.68
N GLY A 47 -4.05 11.60 8.14
CA GLY A 47 -3.68 10.49 9.01
C GLY A 47 -2.69 9.54 8.34
N LEU A 48 -2.93 9.23 7.08
CA LEU A 48 -2.01 8.40 6.29
C LEU A 48 -0.67 9.10 6.08
N PHE A 49 -0.69 10.37 5.67
CA PHE A 49 0.54 11.12 5.41
C PHE A 49 1.38 11.28 6.68
N ASP A 50 0.74 11.53 7.81
CA ASP A 50 1.42 11.65 9.10
C ASP A 50 2.08 10.32 9.51
N LEU A 51 1.41 9.20 9.26
CA LEU A 51 1.99 7.89 9.50
C LEU A 51 3.29 7.71 8.71
N ILE A 52 3.29 8.09 7.44
CA ILE A 52 4.48 7.95 6.60
C ILE A 52 5.57 8.93 7.02
N ARG A 53 5.23 10.16 7.42
CA ARG A 53 6.21 11.12 7.94
C ARG A 53 6.91 10.59 9.17
N SER A 54 6.22 9.82 10.02
CA SER A 54 6.78 9.24 11.23
C SER A 54 7.52 7.93 11.01
N ALA A 55 7.38 7.32 9.83
CA ALA A 55 8.03 6.06 9.50
C ALA A 55 9.52 6.26 9.21
N PRO A 56 10.35 5.22 9.40
CA PRO A 56 11.79 5.31 9.07
C PRO A 56 12.02 5.69 7.61
N ALA A 57 13.14 6.36 7.35
CA ALA A 57 13.53 6.71 5.98
C ALA A 57 13.77 5.47 5.11
N SER A 58 14.00 4.31 5.73
CA SER A 58 14.20 3.04 5.06
C SER A 58 12.91 2.40 4.54
N LEU A 59 11.74 2.95 4.86
CA LEU A 59 10.46 2.41 4.39
C LEU A 59 10.46 2.28 2.87
N LYS A 60 10.10 1.08 2.39
CA LYS A 60 10.01 0.78 0.97
C LYS A 60 8.75 -0.03 0.71
N TYR A 61 8.05 0.32 -0.36
CA TYR A 61 6.91 -0.42 -0.85
C TYR A 61 7.23 -1.09 -2.18
N GLU A 62 6.88 -2.37 -2.31
CA GLU A 62 6.99 -3.13 -3.55
C GLU A 62 5.63 -3.74 -3.85
N HIS A 63 5.18 -3.67 -5.11
CA HIS A 63 3.93 -4.29 -5.51
C HIS A 63 4.17 -5.60 -6.27
N GLY A 64 3.22 -6.52 -6.15
CA GLY A 64 3.15 -7.75 -6.94
C GLY A 64 1.88 -7.74 -7.79
N VAL A 65 0.99 -8.70 -7.54
CA VAL A 65 -0.28 -8.80 -8.26
C VAL A 65 -1.11 -7.54 -8.02
N ILE A 66 -1.65 -6.99 -9.10
CA ILE A 66 -2.62 -5.90 -9.04
C ILE A 66 -3.77 -6.22 -10.00
N VAL A 67 -4.99 -6.04 -9.53
CA VAL A 67 -6.21 -6.28 -10.31
C VAL A 67 -7.16 -5.12 -10.10
N ALA A 68 -8.04 -4.92 -11.06
CA ALA A 68 -9.06 -3.87 -10.97
C ALA A 68 -10.37 -4.35 -11.54
N ASP A 69 -11.47 -3.93 -10.92
CA ASP A 69 -12.83 -4.19 -11.38
C ASP A 69 -13.66 -2.94 -11.05
N GLY A 70 -14.23 -2.32 -12.08
CA GLY A 70 -14.94 -1.05 -11.93
C GLY A 70 -14.05 0.00 -11.30
N ASP A 71 -14.53 0.60 -10.21
CA ASP A 71 -13.80 1.65 -9.48
C ASP A 71 -12.84 1.12 -8.41
N TYR A 72 -12.74 -0.20 -8.27
CA TYR A 72 -11.92 -0.82 -7.23
C TYR A 72 -10.63 -1.38 -7.80
N VAL A 73 -9.56 -1.21 -7.04
CA VAL A 73 -8.23 -1.77 -7.34
C VAL A 73 -7.76 -2.53 -6.11
N ILE A 74 -7.24 -3.74 -6.32
CA ILE A 74 -6.62 -4.53 -5.26
C ILE A 74 -5.17 -4.77 -5.66
N VAL A 75 -4.25 -4.46 -4.74
CA VAL A 75 -2.82 -4.66 -4.96
C VAL A 75 -2.22 -5.43 -3.79
N HIS A 76 -1.45 -6.47 -4.13
CA HIS A 76 -0.69 -7.28 -3.18
C HIS A 76 0.73 -6.73 -3.14
N GLY A 77 1.22 -6.38 -1.95
CA GLY A 77 2.50 -5.70 -1.84
C GLY A 77 3.24 -6.02 -0.55
N ARG A 78 4.48 -5.53 -0.49
CA ARG A 78 5.34 -5.66 0.68
C ARG A 78 5.77 -4.27 1.14
N PHE A 79 5.62 -4.03 2.45
CA PHE A 79 6.23 -2.89 3.13
C PHE A 79 7.44 -3.40 3.92
N SER A 80 8.63 -2.97 3.55
CA SER A 80 9.88 -3.30 4.24
C SER A 80 10.52 -2.03 4.81
N GLY A 81 11.51 -2.21 5.69
CA GLY A 81 12.19 -1.06 6.31
C GLY A 81 11.28 -0.21 7.19
N ASN A 82 10.23 -0.81 7.75
CA ASN A 82 9.18 -0.12 8.49
C ASN A 82 9.48 0.07 9.98
N GLY A 83 10.71 -0.27 10.42
CA GLY A 83 11.10 -0.15 11.83
C GLY A 83 10.55 -1.23 12.75
N ARG A 84 9.87 -2.24 12.18
CA ARG A 84 9.29 -3.37 12.92
C ARG A 84 10.13 -4.62 12.73
N PRO A 85 9.99 -5.63 13.61
CA PRO A 85 10.75 -6.88 13.47
C PRO A 85 10.49 -7.64 12.18
N ARG A 86 9.31 -7.47 11.59
CA ARG A 86 8.89 -8.17 10.36
C ARG A 86 8.40 -7.16 9.33
N ASN A 87 8.64 -7.49 8.06
CA ASN A 87 7.97 -6.81 6.96
C ASN A 87 6.47 -7.08 7.01
N TRP A 88 5.68 -6.23 6.39
CA TRP A 88 4.25 -6.46 6.21
C TRP A 88 3.97 -6.87 4.78
N ILE A 89 3.15 -7.91 4.63
CA ILE A 89 2.53 -8.26 3.36
C ILE A 89 1.10 -7.75 3.44
N ALA A 90 0.71 -6.96 2.46
CA ALA A 90 -0.57 -6.27 2.46
C ALA A 90 -1.38 -6.59 1.22
N ALA A 91 -2.68 -6.81 1.41
CA ALA A 91 -3.66 -6.70 0.34
C ALA A 91 -4.40 -5.38 0.57
N ASP A 92 -4.14 -4.40 -0.28
CA ASP A 92 -4.76 -3.09 -0.22
C ASP A 92 -5.91 -3.02 -1.21
N VAL A 93 -7.09 -2.60 -0.76
CA VAL A 93 -8.27 -2.37 -1.59
C VAL A 93 -8.51 -0.87 -1.65
N VAL A 94 -8.55 -0.31 -2.85
CA VAL A 94 -8.71 1.12 -3.06
C VAL A 94 -9.91 1.37 -3.96
N ARG A 95 -10.78 2.29 -3.56
CA ARG A 95 -11.86 2.78 -4.42
C ARG A 95 -11.45 4.12 -5.02
N ILE A 96 -11.60 4.21 -6.34
CA ILE A 96 -11.29 5.41 -7.11
C ILE A 96 -12.59 6.18 -7.35
N GLU A 97 -12.57 7.50 -7.18
CA GLU A 97 -13.68 8.38 -7.47
C GLU A 97 -13.14 9.70 -8.03
N ASN A 98 -13.66 10.11 -9.17
CA ASN A 98 -13.23 11.35 -9.84
C ASN A 98 -11.71 11.41 -10.07
N GLY A 99 -11.10 10.26 -10.38
CA GLY A 99 -9.68 10.20 -10.71
C GLY A 99 -8.72 10.26 -9.53
N VAL A 100 -9.22 10.10 -8.30
CA VAL A 100 -8.40 10.10 -7.08
C VAL A 100 -8.74 8.91 -6.19
N LEU A 101 -7.84 8.58 -5.27
CA LEU A 101 -8.03 7.54 -4.27
C LEU A 101 -8.99 8.07 -3.20
N ALA A 102 -10.18 7.48 -3.12
CA ALA A 102 -11.27 8.00 -2.29
C ALA A 102 -11.50 7.19 -1.02
N GLU A 103 -11.16 5.90 -1.03
CA GLU A 103 -11.45 5.01 0.09
C GLU A 103 -10.50 3.82 0.06
N HIS A 104 -10.12 3.33 1.25
CA HIS A 104 -9.09 2.31 1.39
C HIS A 104 -9.41 1.34 2.51
N TRP A 105 -9.23 0.05 2.22
CA TRP A 105 -9.21 -1.05 3.19
C TRP A 105 -7.91 -1.81 3.02
N ASP A 106 -7.46 -2.50 4.06
CA ASP A 106 -6.34 -3.41 3.93
C ASP A 106 -6.47 -4.65 4.81
N VAL A 107 -5.71 -5.67 4.43
CA VAL A 107 -5.44 -6.85 5.23
C VAL A 107 -3.93 -6.97 5.31
N LEU A 108 -3.40 -6.93 6.52
CA LEU A 108 -1.96 -6.97 6.78
C LEU A 108 -1.59 -8.27 7.48
N GLN A 109 -0.42 -8.80 7.12
CA GLN A 109 0.14 -9.97 7.77
C GLN A 109 1.65 -9.80 7.87
N ASP A 110 2.23 -10.16 9.02
CA ASP A 110 3.68 -10.18 9.16
C ASP A 110 4.27 -11.21 8.19
N GLU A 111 5.34 -10.81 7.49
CA GLU A 111 6.01 -11.71 6.55
C GLU A 111 6.77 -12.80 7.32
N SER A 112 6.46 -14.06 7.02
CA SER A 112 7.17 -15.19 7.63
C SER A 112 8.55 -15.34 7.01
N THR A 113 9.49 -15.82 7.84
CA THR A 113 10.81 -16.25 7.36
C THR A 113 10.71 -17.59 6.65
N ARG A 114 11.78 -18.00 5.95
CA ARG A 114 11.88 -19.34 5.36
C ARG A 114 11.66 -20.42 6.41
N ALA A 115 12.26 -20.24 7.58
CA ALA A 115 12.16 -21.23 8.67
C ALA A 115 10.73 -21.37 9.19
N ASP A 116 9.95 -20.29 9.21
CA ASP A 116 8.61 -20.27 9.77
C ASP A 116 7.51 -20.58 8.74
N SER A 117 7.84 -20.56 7.45
CA SER A 117 6.85 -20.81 6.40
C SER A 117 6.52 -22.29 6.31
N LYS A 118 5.33 -22.66 6.76
CA LYS A 118 4.88 -24.07 6.73
C LYS A 118 4.67 -24.58 5.32
N SER A 119 4.31 -23.71 4.38
CA SER A 119 4.13 -24.09 2.98
C SER A 119 5.47 -24.26 2.25
N GLY A 120 6.57 -23.76 2.83
CA GLY A 120 7.87 -23.74 2.18
C GLY A 120 7.99 -22.70 1.07
N LEU A 121 6.96 -21.85 0.89
CA LEU A 121 6.93 -20.83 -0.16
C LEU A 121 6.85 -19.44 0.45
N PRO A 122 7.41 -18.41 -0.24
CA PRO A 122 7.35 -17.05 0.24
C PRO A 122 5.93 -16.47 0.14
N MET A 123 5.61 -15.55 1.03
CA MET A 123 4.32 -14.86 1.03
C MET A 123 4.25 -13.83 -0.08
N PHE A 124 5.38 -13.36 -0.58
CA PHE A 124 5.45 -12.32 -1.61
C PHE A 124 6.68 -12.54 -2.47
N GLY A 125 6.50 -12.38 -3.80
CA GLY A 125 7.59 -12.53 -4.74
C GLY A 125 8.03 -13.98 -4.91
N PRO A 126 9.10 -14.23 -5.71
CA PRO A 126 9.56 -15.58 -6.02
C PRO A 126 10.50 -16.18 -4.97
N GLU A 127 11.02 -15.35 -4.05
CA GLU A 127 12.06 -15.77 -3.11
C GLU A 127 11.84 -15.20 -1.71
N PHE A 128 12.37 -15.90 -0.70
CA PHE A 128 12.49 -15.35 0.65
C PHE A 128 13.60 -14.31 0.69
N LEU A 129 13.45 -13.31 1.56
CA LEU A 129 14.49 -12.27 1.77
C LEU A 129 15.55 -12.68 2.79
N ASP A 130 15.28 -13.69 3.60
CA ASP A 130 16.19 -14.17 4.66
C ASP A 130 17.06 -15.33 4.22
#